data_7d0e2d3bb1526062e73c753e51115065
#
_entry.id   7d0e2d3bb1526062e73c753e51115065
#
_cell.length_a   1.000
_cell.length_b   1.000
_cell.length_c   1.000
_cell.angle_alpha   90.00
_cell.angle_beta   90.00
_cell.angle_gamma   90.00
#
_symmetry.space_group_name_H-M   'P 1'
#
loop_
_entity.id
_entity.type
_entity.pdbx_description
1 polymer ?
#
loop_
_entity_poly.entity_id
_entity_poly.type
_entity_poly.pdbx_seq_one_letter_code
_entity_poly.pdbx_strand_id
1 'polypeptide(L)'
;MIRLTWVQPEDLIGHELRQAAEDGRHPADGGDGRVARIAERWHAAGGHDAPPRAGASTGEAAHLRGLAEDLLDELAAIPSPLAEQEPSDLAGITAHWPAERPGRVPVDRERILAAWQGRAAGCVLGKPVEKLPREAIREIAEATGNWPLRSWFTAEGLPEEIARRWPWNRRSAVNSLAENIDGIPEDDDLNYPLLALSVLRRHGREFTTEQVAGLWLDELPAGRTFTAERVAYRNLLDGLEIPQVATYRNPFREWIGALIRTDVYGWTNPGDPWTAAEHAWRDARLTHTANGLYGAMFAAAMCARSLAAGSALEVVEAGLAVIPPASRLARAVRQAVEDASSLASFEEVVDRLYQRHGHLHWVHTINNAAVVAAALVHARDFTTAIAGAVAAGWDTDSAGATAGSVAGALWGVPEQWRMRDSLASSLTGFDGISLTELGGWTHDLGLR
;
A
#
# COMPACT_ATOMS: atom_id res chain seq x y z
N MET A 1 0.72 -23.50 19.94
CA MET A 1 1.94 -23.35 19.12
C MET A 1 1.90 -21.97 18.48
N ILE A 2 2.94 -21.16 18.64
CA ILE A 2 3.05 -19.89 17.91
C ILE A 2 3.40 -20.25 16.46
N ARG A 3 2.62 -19.76 15.52
CA ARG A 3 2.84 -20.01 14.10
C ARG A 3 3.05 -18.67 13.39
N LEU A 4 4.16 -18.55 12.66
CA LEU A 4 4.36 -17.47 11.70
C LEU A 4 3.60 -17.87 10.42
N THR A 5 2.44 -17.31 10.25
CA THR A 5 1.61 -17.50 9.07
C THR A 5 2.14 -16.70 7.89
N TRP A 6 1.75 -17.05 6.67
CA TRP A 6 2.12 -16.43 5.38
C TRP A 6 3.59 -16.56 4.97
N VAL A 7 4.37 -17.37 5.64
CA VAL A 7 5.78 -17.59 5.28
C VAL A 7 6.11 -19.08 5.10
N GLN A 8 5.19 -19.96 5.44
CA GLN A 8 5.35 -21.40 5.23
C GLN A 8 5.11 -21.73 3.76
N PRO A 9 5.92 -22.58 3.11
CA PRO A 9 5.76 -22.89 1.69
C PRO A 9 4.36 -23.35 1.30
N GLU A 10 3.74 -24.19 2.10
CA GLU A 10 2.37 -24.68 1.90
C GLU A 10 1.29 -23.59 2.00
N ASP A 11 1.59 -22.46 2.63
CA ASP A 11 0.72 -21.28 2.70
C ASP A 11 0.92 -20.36 1.50
N LEU A 12 2.10 -20.40 0.86
CA LEU A 12 2.50 -19.46 -0.19
C LEU A 12 2.17 -19.97 -1.60
N ILE A 13 2.16 -21.28 -1.83
CA ILE A 13 2.03 -21.85 -3.18
C ILE A 13 0.74 -21.43 -3.89
N GLY A 14 -0.42 -21.44 -3.21
CA GLY A 14 -1.67 -20.97 -3.80
C GLY A 14 -1.61 -19.49 -4.19
N HIS A 15 -0.96 -18.66 -3.38
CA HIS A 15 -0.73 -17.23 -3.70
C HIS A 15 0.23 -17.06 -4.89
N GLU A 16 1.27 -17.90 -5.00
CA GLU A 16 2.19 -17.84 -6.14
C GLU A 16 1.53 -18.29 -7.45
N LEU A 17 0.63 -19.26 -7.40
CA LEU A 17 -0.19 -19.64 -8.57
C LEU A 17 -1.09 -18.48 -9.02
N ARG A 18 -1.67 -17.73 -8.08
CA ARG A 18 -2.42 -16.49 -8.39
C ARG A 18 -1.51 -15.44 -9.00
N GLN A 19 -0.36 -15.16 -8.38
CA GLN A 19 0.62 -14.21 -8.90
C GLN A 19 1.09 -14.58 -10.31
N ALA A 20 1.26 -15.88 -10.59
CA ALA A 20 1.62 -16.36 -11.93
C ALA A 20 0.54 -16.07 -12.98
N ALA A 21 -0.73 -16.08 -12.60
CA ALA A 21 -1.82 -15.65 -13.47
C ALA A 21 -1.81 -14.12 -13.68
N GLU A 22 -1.57 -13.36 -12.62
CA GLU A 22 -1.57 -11.90 -12.63
C GLU A 22 -0.39 -11.34 -13.43
N ASP A 23 0.81 -11.94 -13.35
CA ASP A 23 2.02 -11.52 -14.07
C ASP A 23 2.22 -12.18 -15.47
N GLY A 24 1.17 -12.87 -15.94
CA GLY A 24 1.12 -13.44 -17.30
C GLY A 24 1.89 -14.74 -17.50
N ARG A 25 2.48 -15.35 -16.46
CA ARG A 25 3.14 -16.66 -16.55
C ARG A 25 2.16 -17.81 -16.77
N HIS A 26 0.88 -17.57 -16.46
CA HIS A 26 -0.23 -18.50 -16.69
C HIS A 26 -1.29 -17.81 -17.57
N PRO A 27 -1.06 -17.65 -18.89
CA PRO A 27 -2.01 -16.99 -19.75
C PRO A 27 -3.29 -17.83 -19.92
N ALA A 28 -4.41 -17.13 -20.12
CA ALA A 28 -5.72 -17.76 -20.29
C ALA A 28 -5.82 -18.69 -21.49
N ASP A 29 -4.97 -18.50 -22.50
CA ASP A 29 -4.86 -19.33 -23.73
C ASP A 29 -3.94 -20.56 -23.55
N GLY A 30 -3.49 -20.82 -22.31
CA GLY A 30 -2.78 -22.04 -21.93
C GLY A 30 -1.26 -22.01 -22.05
N GLY A 31 -0.66 -21.06 -22.75
CA GLY A 31 0.80 -20.94 -22.89
C GLY A 31 1.52 -22.28 -23.09
N ASP A 32 2.68 -22.49 -22.48
CA ASP A 32 3.40 -23.79 -22.47
C ASP A 32 2.84 -24.80 -21.45
N GLY A 33 1.82 -24.42 -20.69
CA GLY A 33 1.13 -25.26 -19.71
C GLY A 33 1.94 -25.64 -18.46
N ARG A 34 3.15 -25.07 -18.24
CA ARG A 34 3.97 -25.39 -17.06
C ARG A 34 3.27 -25.05 -15.77
N VAL A 35 2.73 -23.83 -15.64
CA VAL A 35 2.02 -23.37 -14.44
C VAL A 35 0.78 -24.23 -14.18
N ALA A 36 0.02 -24.60 -15.23
CA ALA A 36 -1.14 -25.48 -15.09
C ALA A 36 -0.76 -26.84 -14.53
N ARG A 37 0.30 -27.47 -15.04
CA ARG A 37 0.80 -28.76 -14.52
C ARG A 37 1.27 -28.67 -13.06
N ILE A 38 1.87 -27.57 -12.66
CA ILE A 38 2.27 -27.32 -11.27
C ILE A 38 1.02 -27.22 -10.39
N ALA A 39 0.00 -26.47 -10.82
CA ALA A 39 -1.28 -26.35 -10.12
C ALA A 39 -1.99 -27.72 -9.98
N GLU A 40 -2.04 -28.51 -11.06
CA GLU A 40 -2.59 -29.87 -11.04
C GLU A 40 -1.88 -30.77 -10.01
N ARG A 41 -0.55 -30.76 -9.96
CA ARG A 41 0.24 -31.53 -8.98
C ARG A 41 -0.06 -31.11 -7.55
N TRP A 42 -0.17 -29.82 -7.31
CA TRP A 42 -0.53 -29.27 -6.00
C TRP A 42 -1.92 -29.72 -5.55
N HIS A 43 -2.93 -29.56 -6.40
CA HIS A 43 -4.30 -29.95 -6.08
C HIS A 43 -4.48 -31.48 -5.97
N ALA A 44 -3.83 -32.27 -6.82
CA ALA A 44 -3.86 -33.72 -6.74
C ALA A 44 -3.27 -34.27 -5.43
N ALA A 45 -2.34 -33.53 -4.82
CA ALA A 45 -1.79 -33.88 -3.50
C ALA A 45 -2.67 -33.42 -2.33
N GLY A 46 -3.79 -32.77 -2.57
CA GLY A 46 -4.69 -32.23 -1.54
C GLY A 46 -4.36 -30.78 -1.14
N GLY A 47 -3.56 -30.07 -1.92
CA GLY A 47 -3.30 -28.64 -1.75
C GLY A 47 -4.52 -27.78 -2.07
N HIS A 48 -4.58 -26.59 -1.51
CA HIS A 48 -5.70 -25.66 -1.65
C HIS A 48 -5.30 -24.42 -2.46
N ASP A 49 -6.30 -23.73 -3.00
CA ASP A 49 -6.15 -22.41 -3.61
C ASP A 49 -5.76 -21.36 -2.58
N ALA A 50 -5.25 -20.21 -3.08
CA ALA A 50 -5.01 -19.07 -2.22
C ALA A 50 -6.30 -18.67 -1.50
N PRO A 51 -6.28 -18.49 -0.18
CA PRO A 51 -7.44 -17.99 0.52
C PRO A 51 -7.78 -16.57 0.06
N PRO A 52 -9.07 -16.17 0.09
CA PRO A 52 -9.49 -14.82 -0.32
C PRO A 52 -8.94 -13.73 0.63
N ARG A 53 -8.46 -14.10 1.80
CA ARG A 53 -7.80 -13.22 2.76
C ARG A 53 -6.30 -13.50 2.73
N ALA A 54 -5.48 -12.46 2.81
CA ALA A 54 -4.08 -12.60 3.15
C ALA A 54 -4.03 -13.24 4.53
N GLY A 55 -3.87 -14.52 4.59
CA GLY A 55 -4.20 -15.07 5.84
C GLY A 55 -3.47 -16.24 6.34
N ALA A 56 -3.86 -16.55 7.52
CA ALA A 56 -3.36 -17.61 8.31
C ALA A 56 -3.67 -18.95 7.66
N SER A 57 -2.66 -19.73 7.35
CA SER A 57 -2.81 -21.15 7.15
C SER A 57 -3.36 -21.81 8.43
N THR A 58 -4.25 -22.75 8.24
CA THR A 58 -4.79 -23.59 9.32
C THR A 58 -3.79 -24.61 9.84
N GLY A 59 -2.70 -24.85 9.10
CA GLY A 59 -1.74 -25.92 9.38
C GLY A 59 -2.13 -27.27 8.79
N GLU A 60 -3.30 -27.37 8.16
CA GLU A 60 -3.81 -28.61 7.58
C GLU A 60 -2.92 -29.16 6.47
N ALA A 61 -2.32 -28.27 5.66
CA ALA A 61 -1.41 -28.62 4.58
C ALA A 61 0.08 -28.76 5.00
N ALA A 62 0.40 -28.74 6.29
CA ALA A 62 1.80 -28.80 6.75
C ALA A 62 2.55 -30.08 6.29
N HIS A 63 1.84 -31.16 6.01
CA HIS A 63 2.39 -32.42 5.46
C HIS A 63 2.83 -32.26 3.99
N LEU A 64 2.37 -31.24 3.27
CA LEU A 64 2.72 -30.94 1.87
C LEU A 64 3.89 -29.94 1.74
N ARG A 65 4.54 -29.55 2.84
CA ARG A 65 5.58 -28.49 2.82
C ARG A 65 6.68 -28.77 1.81
N GLY A 66 7.27 -29.98 1.80
CA GLY A 66 8.32 -30.33 0.85
C GLY A 66 7.88 -30.23 -0.61
N LEU A 67 6.65 -30.70 -0.92
CA LEU A 67 6.09 -30.54 -2.25
C LEU A 67 5.90 -29.06 -2.61
N ALA A 68 5.40 -28.24 -1.67
CA ALA A 68 5.21 -26.82 -1.87
C ALA A 68 6.53 -26.09 -2.14
N GLU A 69 7.61 -26.47 -1.47
CA GLU A 69 8.96 -25.95 -1.72
C GLU A 69 9.42 -26.24 -3.15
N ASP A 70 9.33 -27.50 -3.59
CA ASP A 70 9.70 -27.91 -4.95
C ASP A 70 8.89 -27.15 -6.00
N LEU A 71 7.56 -27.02 -5.81
CA LEU A 71 6.67 -26.34 -6.74
C LEU A 71 6.90 -24.83 -6.80
N LEU A 72 7.19 -24.19 -5.66
CA LEU A 72 7.57 -22.76 -5.62
C LEU A 72 8.87 -22.51 -6.38
N ASP A 73 9.86 -23.40 -6.24
CA ASP A 73 11.13 -23.27 -6.96
C ASP A 73 10.94 -23.53 -8.47
N GLU A 74 10.07 -24.47 -8.86
CA GLU A 74 9.69 -24.66 -10.27
C GLU A 74 8.98 -23.43 -10.85
N LEU A 75 8.05 -22.79 -10.10
CA LEU A 75 7.37 -21.57 -10.52
C LEU A 75 8.33 -20.38 -10.66
N ALA A 76 9.30 -20.27 -9.75
CA ALA A 76 10.32 -19.21 -9.80
C ALA A 76 11.21 -19.31 -11.05
N ALA A 77 11.40 -20.51 -11.63
CA ALA A 77 12.16 -20.72 -12.85
C ALA A 77 11.40 -20.34 -14.14
N ILE A 78 10.11 -19.97 -14.03
CA ILE A 78 9.30 -19.54 -15.19
C ILE A 78 9.37 -18.00 -15.29
N PRO A 79 9.99 -17.42 -16.33
CA PRO A 79 10.07 -15.96 -16.46
C PRO A 79 8.70 -15.37 -16.80
N SER A 80 8.43 -14.17 -16.25
CA SER A 80 7.26 -13.39 -16.65
C SER A 80 7.45 -12.85 -18.09
N PRO A 81 6.44 -12.98 -18.97
CA PRO A 81 6.48 -12.37 -20.30
C PRO A 81 6.40 -10.83 -20.23
N LEU A 82 6.09 -10.25 -19.07
CA LEU A 82 6.02 -8.81 -18.84
C LEU A 82 7.36 -8.21 -18.38
N ALA A 83 8.41 -9.01 -18.18
CA ALA A 83 9.66 -8.58 -17.58
C ALA A 83 10.33 -7.38 -18.31
N GLU A 84 10.23 -7.30 -19.63
CA GLU A 84 10.76 -6.17 -20.41
C GLU A 84 9.93 -4.90 -20.24
N GLN A 85 8.62 -5.02 -20.05
CA GLN A 85 7.70 -3.90 -19.87
C GLN A 85 7.65 -3.44 -18.40
N GLU A 86 8.01 -4.33 -17.48
CA GLU A 86 7.91 -4.16 -16.04
C GLU A 86 9.25 -4.49 -15.34
N PRO A 87 10.35 -3.77 -15.68
CA PRO A 87 11.66 -3.99 -15.07
C PRO A 87 11.64 -3.68 -13.57
N SER A 88 12.44 -4.40 -12.79
CA SER A 88 12.59 -4.14 -11.35
C SER A 88 13.89 -3.41 -11.01
N ASP A 89 14.84 -3.36 -11.92
CA ASP A 89 16.08 -2.59 -11.75
C ASP A 89 15.86 -1.10 -12.04
N LEU A 90 16.64 -0.26 -11.36
CA LEU A 90 16.47 1.19 -11.47
C LEU A 90 16.75 1.69 -12.89
N ALA A 91 17.73 1.13 -13.59
CA ALA A 91 18.12 1.57 -14.93
C ALA A 91 16.98 1.34 -15.93
N GLY A 92 16.35 0.16 -15.90
CA GLY A 92 15.19 -0.15 -16.70
C GLY A 92 13.99 0.76 -16.40
N ILE A 93 13.72 1.00 -15.11
CA ILE A 93 12.62 1.87 -14.67
C ILE A 93 12.86 3.32 -15.14
N THR A 94 14.08 3.84 -14.99
CA THR A 94 14.40 5.25 -15.26
C THR A 94 14.73 5.55 -16.72
N ALA A 95 14.78 4.54 -17.59
CA ALA A 95 15.14 4.70 -18.99
C ALA A 95 14.27 5.71 -19.77
N HIS A 96 13.05 5.98 -19.30
CA HIS A 96 12.11 6.94 -19.88
C HIS A 96 12.12 8.31 -19.18
N TRP A 97 12.91 8.48 -18.12
CA TRP A 97 12.94 9.75 -17.40
C TRP A 97 13.60 10.85 -18.22
N PRO A 98 13.13 12.11 -18.10
CA PRO A 98 13.74 13.22 -18.81
C PRO A 98 15.17 13.49 -18.26
N ALA A 99 16.05 13.96 -19.15
CA ALA A 99 17.42 14.31 -18.80
C ALA A 99 17.47 15.50 -17.82
N GLU A 100 16.59 16.50 -18.05
CA GLU A 100 16.43 17.65 -17.17
C GLU A 100 15.23 17.43 -16.25
N ARG A 101 15.45 17.53 -14.95
CA ARG A 101 14.43 17.30 -13.93
C ARG A 101 14.36 18.51 -13.00
N PRO A 102 13.15 18.93 -12.59
CA PRO A 102 13.01 20.00 -11.62
C PRO A 102 13.64 19.58 -10.30
N GLY A 103 14.35 20.49 -9.65
CA GLY A 103 14.87 20.29 -8.32
C GLY A 103 13.84 20.55 -7.23
N ARG A 104 14.26 20.33 -6.00
CA ARG A 104 13.45 20.60 -4.81
C ARG A 104 13.09 22.10 -4.71
N VAL A 105 11.90 22.37 -4.18
CA VAL A 105 11.42 23.71 -3.86
C VAL A 105 11.32 23.88 -2.34
N PRO A 106 11.40 25.11 -1.82
CA PRO A 106 11.08 25.37 -0.41
C PRO A 106 9.64 24.97 -0.11
N VAL A 107 9.42 24.40 1.06
CA VAL A 107 8.09 24.00 1.52
C VAL A 107 7.82 24.55 2.91
N ASP A 108 6.56 24.88 3.16
CA ASP A 108 6.09 25.27 4.47
C ASP A 108 5.98 24.04 5.38
N ARG A 109 6.47 24.18 6.61
CA ARG A 109 6.35 23.17 7.65
C ARG A 109 4.89 22.76 7.93
N GLU A 110 3.95 23.72 7.81
CA GLU A 110 2.53 23.45 8.02
C GLU A 110 1.96 22.48 6.97
N ARG A 111 2.42 22.57 5.71
CA ARG A 111 2.00 21.63 4.65
C ARG A 111 2.49 20.19 4.93
N ILE A 112 3.70 20.06 5.44
CA ILE A 112 4.25 18.73 5.83
C ILE A 112 3.47 18.18 7.03
N LEU A 113 3.16 19.01 8.03
CA LEU A 113 2.33 18.60 9.16
C LEU A 113 0.93 18.18 8.69
N ALA A 114 0.32 18.94 7.78
CA ALA A 114 -0.98 18.60 7.22
C ALA A 114 -0.95 17.29 6.43
N ALA A 115 0.16 16.94 5.76
CA ALA A 115 0.34 15.65 5.10
C ALA A 115 0.37 14.49 6.11
N TRP A 116 1.12 14.61 7.21
CA TRP A 116 1.12 13.63 8.30
C TRP A 116 -0.26 13.48 8.94
N GLN A 117 -0.93 14.60 9.24
CA GLN A 117 -2.29 14.59 9.80
C GLN A 117 -3.29 13.96 8.84
N GLY A 118 -3.19 14.26 7.55
CA GLY A 118 -4.03 13.70 6.51
C GLY A 118 -3.84 12.18 6.36
N ARG A 119 -2.59 11.71 6.41
CA ARG A 119 -2.30 10.28 6.40
C ARG A 119 -2.94 9.57 7.59
N ALA A 120 -2.76 10.11 8.79
CA ALA A 120 -3.35 9.54 9.99
C ALA A 120 -4.89 9.52 9.92
N ALA A 121 -5.50 10.61 9.47
CA ALA A 121 -6.95 10.70 9.35
C ALA A 121 -7.52 9.70 8.32
N GLY A 122 -6.91 9.59 7.15
CA GLY A 122 -7.33 8.63 6.13
C GLY A 122 -7.17 7.17 6.58
N CYS A 123 -6.07 6.84 7.24
CA CYS A 123 -5.84 5.53 7.84
C CYS A 123 -6.94 5.19 8.87
N VAL A 124 -7.16 6.06 9.85
CA VAL A 124 -8.13 5.81 10.94
C VAL A 124 -9.57 5.74 10.42
N LEU A 125 -9.91 6.49 9.37
CA LEU A 125 -11.22 6.38 8.72
C LEU A 125 -11.39 4.99 8.07
N GLY A 126 -10.36 4.45 7.42
CA GLY A 126 -10.45 3.17 6.71
C GLY A 126 -10.41 1.94 7.62
N LYS A 127 -9.69 2.01 8.75
CA LYS A 127 -9.45 0.86 9.65
C LYS A 127 -10.70 0.08 10.09
N PRO A 128 -11.82 0.69 10.50
CA PRO A 128 -12.98 -0.06 10.96
C PRO A 128 -13.61 -0.94 9.89
N VAL A 129 -13.47 -0.55 8.63
CA VAL A 129 -14.13 -1.19 7.47
C VAL A 129 -13.15 -1.94 6.55
N GLU A 130 -11.88 -2.04 6.93
CA GLU A 130 -10.88 -2.84 6.23
C GLU A 130 -11.39 -4.29 6.03
N LYS A 131 -11.23 -4.81 4.83
CA LYS A 131 -11.71 -6.14 4.41
C LYS A 131 -13.23 -6.27 4.23
N LEU A 132 -14.00 -5.23 4.48
CA LEU A 132 -15.42 -5.24 4.13
C LEU A 132 -15.61 -4.91 2.64
N PRO A 133 -16.57 -5.54 1.97
CA PRO A 133 -16.92 -5.17 0.61
C PRO A 133 -17.60 -3.78 0.60
N ARG A 134 -17.52 -3.08 -0.52
CA ARG A 134 -18.05 -1.70 -0.64
C ARG A 134 -19.54 -1.58 -0.29
N GLU A 135 -20.34 -2.63 -0.57
CA GLU A 135 -21.74 -2.69 -0.22
C GLU A 135 -21.96 -2.64 1.30
N ALA A 136 -21.09 -3.33 2.06
CA ALA A 136 -21.12 -3.30 3.52
C ALA A 136 -20.75 -1.93 4.08
N ILE A 137 -19.71 -1.30 3.50
CA ILE A 137 -19.28 0.06 3.88
C ILE A 137 -20.43 1.04 3.69
N ARG A 138 -21.10 0.95 2.53
CA ARG A 138 -22.25 1.78 2.22
C ARG A 138 -23.42 1.52 3.16
N GLU A 139 -23.81 0.27 3.35
CA GLU A 139 -24.94 -0.11 4.23
C GLU A 139 -24.72 0.38 5.67
N ILE A 140 -23.51 0.24 6.20
CA ILE A 140 -23.14 0.76 7.52
C ILE A 140 -23.26 2.29 7.57
N ALA A 141 -22.72 2.98 6.58
CA ALA A 141 -22.71 4.44 6.54
C ALA A 141 -24.13 5.01 6.35
N GLU A 142 -24.98 4.40 5.51
CA GLU A 142 -26.38 4.78 5.35
C GLU A 142 -27.18 4.57 6.64
N ALA A 143 -26.98 3.44 7.32
CA ALA A 143 -27.67 3.11 8.55
C ALA A 143 -27.33 4.05 9.72
N THR A 144 -26.12 4.62 9.73
CA THR A 144 -25.67 5.59 10.74
C THR A 144 -25.82 7.05 10.28
N GLY A 145 -26.44 7.31 9.12
CA GLY A 145 -26.67 8.65 8.58
C GLY A 145 -25.39 9.35 8.07
N ASN A 146 -24.34 8.60 7.81
CA ASN A 146 -23.03 9.09 7.35
C ASN A 146 -22.75 8.77 5.87
N TRP A 147 -23.78 8.65 5.03
CA TRP A 147 -23.60 8.49 3.58
C TRP A 147 -24.09 9.72 2.80
N PRO A 148 -23.31 10.27 1.84
CA PRO A 148 -21.88 9.99 1.58
C PRO A 148 -21.02 10.27 2.80
N LEU A 149 -19.89 9.54 2.95
CA LEU A 149 -19.01 9.67 4.10
C LEU A 149 -18.54 11.12 4.33
N ARG A 150 -18.77 11.64 5.56
CA ARG A 150 -18.39 13.00 5.96
C ARG A 150 -17.79 13.08 7.36
N SER A 151 -17.84 11.99 8.10
CA SER A 151 -17.32 11.87 9.45
C SER A 151 -16.79 10.45 9.69
N TRP A 152 -16.23 10.23 10.86
CA TRP A 152 -15.79 8.92 11.31
C TRP A 152 -16.92 7.90 11.31
N PHE A 153 -16.61 6.63 11.12
CA PHE A 153 -17.58 5.56 11.38
C PHE A 153 -17.93 5.49 12.86
N THR A 154 -19.15 5.10 13.16
CA THR A 154 -19.66 4.95 14.52
C THR A 154 -20.51 3.68 14.66
N ALA A 155 -20.47 3.06 15.84
CA ALA A 155 -21.41 2.00 16.19
C ALA A 155 -22.70 2.56 16.82
N GLU A 156 -22.70 3.86 17.18
CA GLU A 156 -23.90 4.50 17.73
C GLU A 156 -25.01 4.58 16.66
N GLY A 157 -26.17 4.03 16.99
CA GLY A 157 -27.33 3.98 16.07
C GLY A 157 -27.23 2.90 14.97
N LEU A 158 -26.17 2.11 14.90
CA LEU A 158 -26.05 1.01 13.95
C LEU A 158 -26.99 -0.14 14.34
N PRO A 159 -27.95 -0.56 13.49
CA PRO A 159 -28.81 -1.69 13.78
C PRO A 159 -28.02 -2.99 14.04
N GLU A 160 -28.44 -3.74 15.05
CA GLU A 160 -27.75 -4.97 15.45
C GLU A 160 -27.68 -6.02 14.33
N GLU A 161 -28.68 -6.06 13.46
CA GLU A 161 -28.69 -6.95 12.29
C GLU A 161 -27.57 -6.62 11.31
N ILE A 162 -27.32 -5.32 11.04
CA ILE A 162 -26.23 -4.87 10.17
C ILE A 162 -24.88 -5.12 10.84
N ALA A 163 -24.75 -4.80 12.14
CA ALA A 163 -23.52 -5.04 12.88
C ALA A 163 -23.13 -6.52 12.94
N ARG A 164 -24.10 -7.44 12.99
CA ARG A 164 -23.85 -8.88 12.92
C ARG A 164 -23.49 -9.36 11.52
N ARG A 165 -24.08 -8.79 10.48
CA ARG A 165 -23.78 -9.12 9.08
C ARG A 165 -22.39 -8.62 8.68
N TRP A 166 -22.05 -7.42 9.09
CA TRP A 166 -20.81 -6.72 8.76
C TRP A 166 -20.03 -6.33 10.04
N PRO A 167 -19.38 -7.28 10.68
CA PRO A 167 -18.61 -6.97 11.90
C PRO A 167 -17.42 -6.07 11.56
N TRP A 168 -17.20 -5.06 12.40
CA TRP A 168 -16.03 -4.20 12.34
C TRP A 168 -14.73 -5.02 12.33
N ASN A 169 -13.68 -4.50 11.72
CA ASN A 169 -12.35 -5.03 11.95
C ASN A 169 -12.03 -4.97 13.46
N ARG A 170 -11.90 -6.15 14.08
CA ARG A 170 -11.84 -6.30 15.56
C ARG A 170 -10.77 -5.47 16.23
N ARG A 171 -9.63 -5.24 15.58
CA ARG A 171 -8.54 -4.44 16.14
C ARG A 171 -8.84 -2.94 16.10
N SER A 172 -9.74 -2.51 15.25
CA SER A 172 -10.01 -1.11 14.96
C SER A 172 -11.25 -0.57 15.69
N ALA A 173 -12.25 -1.41 15.98
CA ALA A 173 -13.48 -0.96 16.65
C ALA A 173 -13.21 -0.31 18.00
N VAL A 174 -12.17 -0.72 18.72
CA VAL A 174 -11.85 -0.21 20.07
C VAL A 174 -11.17 1.15 20.09
N ASN A 175 -10.70 1.66 18.94
CA ASN A 175 -9.88 2.89 18.91
C ASN A 175 -10.02 3.72 17.61
N SER A 176 -10.88 3.30 16.69
CA SER A 176 -11.02 3.97 15.37
C SER A 176 -12.49 4.27 15.00
N LEU A 177 -13.45 4.01 15.89
CA LEU A 177 -14.81 4.52 15.78
C LEU A 177 -14.90 5.90 16.45
N ALA A 178 -15.80 6.75 15.98
CA ALA A 178 -15.97 8.13 16.45
C ALA A 178 -15.98 8.26 17.98
N GLU A 179 -16.70 7.36 18.65
CA GLU A 179 -16.85 7.31 20.09
C GLU A 179 -15.60 6.78 20.84
N ASN A 180 -14.66 6.16 20.12
CA ASN A 180 -13.51 5.46 20.71
C ASN A 180 -12.17 6.09 20.33
N ILE A 181 -12.14 7.07 19.41
CA ILE A 181 -10.92 7.74 19.00
C ILE A 181 -10.38 8.58 20.15
N ASP A 182 -9.18 8.19 20.65
CA ASP A 182 -8.41 8.95 21.64
C ASP A 182 -6.93 8.93 21.22
N GLY A 183 -6.55 9.86 20.37
CA GLY A 183 -5.25 9.89 19.69
C GLY A 183 -5.24 9.04 18.43
N ILE A 184 -4.04 8.78 17.92
CA ILE A 184 -3.82 8.08 16.65
C ILE A 184 -3.39 6.64 16.98
N PRO A 185 -4.20 5.62 16.65
CA PRO A 185 -3.87 4.24 16.94
C PRO A 185 -2.72 3.74 16.07
N GLU A 186 -1.97 2.78 16.62
CA GLU A 186 -0.92 2.07 15.87
C GLU A 186 -1.48 1.40 14.62
N ASP A 187 -0.72 1.54 13.53
CA ASP A 187 -0.98 0.89 12.26
C ASP A 187 0.30 0.73 11.45
N ASP A 188 0.37 -0.24 10.53
CA ASP A 188 1.50 -0.38 9.63
C ASP A 188 1.59 0.78 8.63
N ASP A 189 0.46 1.32 8.19
CA ASP A 189 0.39 2.56 7.40
C ASP A 189 1.06 3.77 8.09
N LEU A 190 1.24 3.73 9.40
CA LEU A 190 1.89 4.79 10.18
C LEU A 190 3.28 4.37 10.65
N ASN A 191 3.48 3.11 11.03
CA ASN A 191 4.79 2.62 11.48
C ASN A 191 5.84 2.60 10.36
N TYR A 192 5.49 2.20 9.14
CA TYR A 192 6.46 2.16 8.04
C TYR A 192 6.96 3.56 7.62
N PRO A 193 6.14 4.61 7.53
CA PRO A 193 6.66 5.98 7.39
C PRO A 193 7.60 6.43 8.51
N LEU A 194 7.40 5.97 9.76
CA LEU A 194 8.35 6.23 10.86
C LEU A 194 9.69 5.54 10.62
N LEU A 195 9.69 4.32 10.07
CA LEU A 195 10.92 3.63 9.68
C LEU A 195 11.63 4.36 8.53
N ALA A 196 10.92 4.81 7.50
CA ALA A 196 11.47 5.62 6.41
C ALA A 196 12.11 6.91 6.92
N LEU A 197 11.44 7.60 7.86
CA LEU A 197 12.00 8.77 8.54
C LEU A 197 13.28 8.42 9.32
N SER A 198 13.30 7.28 10.00
CA SER A 198 14.47 6.79 10.75
C SER A 198 15.65 6.45 9.84
N VAL A 199 15.39 5.85 8.66
CA VAL A 199 16.42 5.61 7.63
C VAL A 199 17.10 6.92 7.24
N LEU A 200 16.32 7.94 6.87
CA LEU A 200 16.86 9.25 6.47
C LEU A 200 17.60 9.95 7.61
N ARG A 201 17.11 9.86 8.84
CA ARG A 201 17.77 10.47 10.01
C ARG A 201 19.10 9.81 10.36
N ARG A 202 19.19 8.47 10.22
CA ARG A 202 20.40 7.70 10.57
C ARG A 202 21.43 7.69 9.45
N HIS A 203 21.00 7.56 8.22
CA HIS A 203 21.87 7.29 7.08
C HIS A 203 21.92 8.42 6.04
N GLY A 204 21.06 9.44 6.18
CA GLY A 204 20.99 10.54 5.21
C GLY A 204 20.32 10.12 3.90
N ARG A 205 20.45 10.98 2.89
CA ARG A 205 19.75 10.84 1.59
C ARG A 205 20.35 9.74 0.70
N GLU A 206 21.61 9.40 0.89
CA GLU A 206 22.31 8.37 0.11
C GLU A 206 22.22 6.97 0.75
N PHE A 207 21.19 6.73 1.55
CA PHE A 207 20.96 5.43 2.18
C PHE A 207 20.84 4.30 1.15
N THR A 208 21.21 3.09 1.56
CA THR A 208 21.14 1.88 0.75
C THR A 208 20.02 0.95 1.22
N THR A 209 19.65 0.00 0.38
CA THR A 209 18.66 -1.04 0.73
C THR A 209 19.12 -1.89 1.91
N GLU A 210 20.43 -2.16 2.02
CA GLU A 210 21.02 -2.91 3.13
C GLU A 210 20.86 -2.16 4.46
N GLN A 211 20.93 -0.82 4.43
CA GLN A 211 20.69 0.01 5.61
C GLN A 211 19.21 0.01 6.02
N VAL A 212 18.29 -0.05 5.04
CA VAL A 212 16.85 -0.27 5.33
C VAL A 212 16.66 -1.63 6.00
N ALA A 213 17.25 -2.70 5.45
CA ALA A 213 17.18 -4.04 6.00
C ALA A 213 17.74 -4.12 7.43
N GLY A 214 18.91 -3.51 7.67
CA GLY A 214 19.50 -3.43 9.00
C GLY A 214 18.61 -2.73 10.01
N LEU A 215 18.02 -1.58 9.62
CA LEU A 215 17.08 -0.86 10.47
C LEU A 215 15.84 -1.71 10.81
N TRP A 216 15.31 -2.48 9.85
CA TRP A 216 14.16 -3.35 10.10
C TRP A 216 14.48 -4.46 11.10
N LEU A 217 15.66 -5.08 10.98
CA LEU A 217 16.07 -6.13 11.92
C LEU A 217 16.28 -5.57 13.33
N ASP A 218 16.71 -4.31 13.45
CA ASP A 218 16.96 -3.66 14.73
C ASP A 218 15.67 -3.14 15.40
N GLU A 219 14.72 -2.58 14.62
CA GLU A 219 13.64 -1.75 15.16
C GLU A 219 12.23 -2.28 14.87
N LEU A 220 12.04 -3.06 13.77
CA LEU A 220 10.71 -3.51 13.37
C LEU A 220 10.39 -4.88 13.99
N PRO A 221 9.44 -4.96 14.95
CA PRO A 221 9.05 -6.26 15.49
C PRO A 221 8.48 -7.16 14.38
N ALA A 222 9.00 -8.39 14.26
CA ALA A 222 8.55 -9.36 13.24
C ALA A 222 7.04 -9.61 13.29
N GLY A 223 6.40 -9.49 14.47
CA GLY A 223 4.95 -9.59 14.66
C GLY A 223 4.15 -8.44 14.06
N ARG A 224 4.81 -7.35 13.62
CA ARG A 224 4.19 -6.17 12.97
C ARG A 224 4.41 -6.17 11.46
N THR A 225 4.98 -7.23 10.90
CA THR A 225 5.14 -7.41 9.46
C THR A 225 3.99 -8.24 8.89
N PHE A 226 3.59 -7.93 7.65
CA PHE A 226 2.55 -8.65 6.93
C PHE A 226 3.09 -9.07 5.56
N THR A 227 2.44 -9.98 4.90
CA THR A 227 2.63 -10.39 3.50
C THR A 227 4.08 -10.32 2.99
N ALA A 228 4.40 -9.45 2.02
CA ALA A 228 5.73 -9.31 1.41
C ALA A 228 6.83 -8.96 2.43
N GLU A 229 6.52 -8.09 3.37
CA GLU A 229 7.45 -7.66 4.44
C GLU A 229 7.83 -8.83 5.35
N ARG A 230 6.86 -9.68 5.70
CA ARG A 230 7.10 -10.87 6.53
C ARG A 230 7.93 -11.91 5.80
N VAL A 231 7.66 -12.13 4.51
CA VAL A 231 8.46 -13.02 3.67
C VAL A 231 9.90 -12.49 3.55
N ALA A 232 10.08 -11.21 3.28
CA ALA A 232 11.39 -10.59 3.23
C ALA A 232 12.13 -10.67 4.57
N TYR A 233 11.42 -10.46 5.69
CA TYR A 233 11.98 -10.59 7.03
C TYR A 233 12.51 -12.02 7.28
N ARG A 234 11.73 -13.06 6.91
CA ARG A 234 12.20 -14.45 6.94
C ARG A 234 13.45 -14.62 6.08
N ASN A 235 13.44 -14.11 4.86
CA ASN A 235 14.54 -14.25 3.92
C ASN A 235 15.83 -13.58 4.43
N LEU A 236 15.73 -12.42 5.12
CA LEU A 236 16.87 -11.78 5.79
C LEU A 236 17.42 -12.67 6.92
N LEU A 237 16.55 -13.26 7.74
CA LEU A 237 16.98 -14.16 8.82
C LEU A 237 17.59 -15.46 8.30
N ASP A 238 17.18 -15.90 7.10
CA ASP A 238 17.79 -17.05 6.39
C ASP A 238 19.10 -16.67 5.69
N GLY A 239 19.55 -15.41 5.79
CA GLY A 239 20.84 -14.93 5.26
C GLY A 239 20.85 -14.70 3.76
N LEU A 240 19.67 -14.51 3.13
CA LEU A 240 19.61 -14.18 1.70
C LEU A 240 20.06 -12.75 1.44
N GLU A 241 20.68 -12.55 0.28
CA GLU A 241 21.15 -11.22 -0.16
C GLU A 241 20.10 -10.52 -1.04
N ILE A 242 20.21 -9.19 -1.14
CA ILE A 242 19.40 -8.38 -2.04
C ILE A 242 19.94 -8.61 -3.49
N PRO A 243 19.07 -8.86 -4.49
CA PRO A 243 17.61 -8.74 -4.48
C PRO A 243 16.83 -10.01 -4.12
N GLN A 244 17.48 -11.12 -3.78
CA GLN A 244 16.80 -12.39 -3.49
C GLN A 244 15.83 -12.30 -2.31
N VAL A 245 16.12 -11.42 -1.34
CA VAL A 245 15.19 -11.14 -0.21
C VAL A 245 13.78 -10.80 -0.68
N ALA A 246 13.65 -10.03 -1.77
CA ALA A 246 12.35 -9.63 -2.30
C ALA A 246 11.67 -10.72 -3.15
N THR A 247 12.44 -11.66 -3.72
CA THR A 247 11.92 -12.58 -4.75
C THR A 247 11.75 -14.01 -4.28
N TYR A 248 12.60 -14.47 -3.33
CA TYR A 248 12.61 -15.86 -2.91
C TYR A 248 11.33 -16.24 -2.19
N ARG A 249 10.53 -17.08 -2.86
CA ARG A 249 9.25 -17.58 -2.39
C ARG A 249 8.36 -16.47 -1.81
N ASN A 250 8.27 -15.35 -2.55
CA ASN A 250 7.49 -14.16 -2.18
C ASN A 250 6.36 -13.90 -3.20
N PRO A 251 5.20 -14.52 -3.03
CA PRO A 251 4.04 -14.30 -3.91
C PRO A 251 3.38 -12.94 -3.74
N PHE A 252 3.76 -12.17 -2.72
CA PHE A 252 3.17 -10.87 -2.37
C PHE A 252 3.95 -9.68 -2.92
N ARG A 253 4.93 -9.92 -3.79
CA ARG A 253 5.88 -8.92 -4.30
C ARG A 253 5.27 -7.77 -5.11
N GLU A 254 3.99 -7.86 -5.49
CA GLU A 254 3.23 -6.79 -6.15
C GLU A 254 2.06 -6.27 -5.30
N TRP A 255 2.05 -6.60 -4.00
CA TRP A 255 1.02 -6.12 -3.07
C TRP A 255 1.39 -4.77 -2.48
N ILE A 256 0.43 -4.14 -1.78
CA ILE A 256 0.45 -2.71 -1.42
C ILE A 256 1.55 -2.29 -0.43
N GLY A 257 2.19 -3.24 0.27
CA GLY A 257 3.04 -2.92 1.43
C GLY A 257 4.21 -1.96 1.16
N ALA A 258 4.68 -1.84 -0.09
CA ALA A 258 5.68 -0.83 -0.42
C ALA A 258 5.05 0.55 -0.71
N LEU A 259 3.86 0.59 -1.28
CA LEU A 259 3.16 1.85 -1.58
C LEU A 259 2.86 2.64 -0.29
N ILE A 260 2.50 1.95 0.79
CA ILE A 260 2.05 2.60 2.03
C ILE A 260 3.18 3.23 2.88
N ARG A 261 4.46 3.04 2.53
CA ARG A 261 5.58 3.40 3.42
C ARG A 261 6.53 4.48 2.91
N THR A 262 6.29 5.00 1.73
CA THR A 262 7.28 5.84 1.02
C THR A 262 6.97 7.33 1.03
N ASP A 263 5.93 7.76 1.69
CA ASP A 263 5.48 9.16 1.76
C ASP A 263 6.58 10.11 2.24
N VAL A 264 7.34 9.71 3.26
CA VAL A 264 8.42 10.51 3.83
C VAL A 264 9.49 10.81 2.79
N TYR A 265 9.77 9.88 1.87
CA TYR A 265 10.69 10.14 0.76
C TYR A 265 10.15 11.21 -0.18
N GLY A 266 8.83 11.30 -0.34
CA GLY A 266 8.18 12.40 -1.03
C GLY A 266 8.31 13.71 -0.27
N TRP A 267 7.89 13.72 0.99
CA TRP A 267 7.87 14.94 1.81
C TRP A 267 9.25 15.55 2.06
N THR A 268 10.31 14.77 2.03
CA THR A 268 11.69 15.25 2.13
C THR A 268 12.30 15.69 0.78
N ASN A 269 11.55 15.53 -0.32
CA ASN A 269 11.90 15.98 -1.67
C ASN A 269 10.80 16.85 -2.30
N PRO A 270 10.38 17.95 -1.64
CA PRO A 270 9.26 18.77 -2.11
C PRO A 270 9.50 19.28 -3.53
N GLY A 271 8.54 19.01 -4.43
CA GLY A 271 8.60 19.41 -5.83
C GLY A 271 9.50 18.55 -6.73
N ASP A 272 10.27 17.60 -6.17
CA ASP A 272 11.15 16.70 -6.92
C ASP A 272 10.64 15.24 -6.86
N PRO A 273 9.71 14.85 -7.74
CA PRO A 273 9.16 13.50 -7.76
C PRO A 273 10.19 12.43 -8.15
N TRP A 274 11.24 12.80 -8.88
CA TRP A 274 12.25 11.88 -9.39
C TRP A 274 13.16 11.36 -8.28
N THR A 275 13.73 12.27 -7.48
CA THR A 275 14.55 11.88 -6.33
C THR A 275 13.70 11.16 -5.27
N ALA A 276 12.46 11.58 -5.07
CA ALA A 276 11.52 10.87 -4.19
C ALA A 276 11.29 9.43 -4.63
N ALA A 277 11.07 9.20 -5.93
CA ALA A 277 10.88 7.88 -6.51
C ALA A 277 12.14 7.01 -6.41
N GLU A 278 13.34 7.58 -6.59
CA GLU A 278 14.59 6.85 -6.41
C GLU A 278 14.80 6.40 -4.97
N HIS A 279 14.53 7.26 -3.98
CA HIS A 279 14.56 6.88 -2.57
C HIS A 279 13.53 5.78 -2.26
N ALA A 280 12.31 5.90 -2.80
CA ALA A 280 11.28 4.88 -2.65
C ALA A 280 11.70 3.54 -3.26
N TRP A 281 12.36 3.54 -4.42
CA TRP A 281 12.91 2.33 -5.03
C TRP A 281 13.97 1.67 -4.13
N ARG A 282 14.89 2.45 -3.55
CA ARG A 282 15.93 1.92 -2.63
C ARG A 282 15.32 1.21 -1.42
N ASP A 283 14.21 1.70 -0.89
CA ASP A 283 13.47 1.07 0.20
C ASP A 283 12.67 -0.15 -0.30
N ALA A 284 11.84 0.05 -1.32
CA ALA A 284 10.84 -0.91 -1.76
C ALA A 284 11.44 -2.20 -2.33
N ARG A 285 12.63 -2.13 -2.96
CA ARG A 285 13.32 -3.31 -3.54
C ARG A 285 13.76 -4.34 -2.49
N LEU A 286 13.68 -4.02 -1.21
CA LEU A 286 13.88 -4.97 -0.13
C LEU A 286 12.81 -6.06 -0.12
N THR A 287 11.59 -5.74 -0.58
CA THR A 287 10.41 -6.58 -0.38
C THR A 287 9.58 -6.81 -1.65
N HIS A 288 9.70 -5.93 -2.64
CA HIS A 288 8.81 -5.87 -3.80
C HIS A 288 9.56 -5.86 -5.13
N THR A 289 8.82 -6.16 -6.20
CA THR A 289 9.27 -6.12 -7.60
C THR A 289 8.20 -5.50 -8.48
N ALA A 290 8.53 -5.17 -9.72
CA ALA A 290 7.60 -4.70 -10.76
C ALA A 290 6.56 -3.69 -10.22
N ASN A 291 5.25 -3.97 -10.34
CA ASN A 291 4.21 -3.01 -9.94
C ASN A 291 4.17 -2.72 -8.43
N GLY A 292 4.72 -3.58 -7.58
CA GLY A 292 4.92 -3.27 -6.15
C GLY A 292 5.95 -2.16 -5.94
N LEU A 293 7.07 -2.18 -6.69
CA LEU A 293 8.05 -1.07 -6.71
C LEU A 293 7.43 0.20 -7.28
N TYR A 294 6.71 0.07 -8.39
CA TYR A 294 6.10 1.24 -9.05
C TYR A 294 5.07 1.92 -8.17
N GLY A 295 4.29 1.15 -7.37
CA GLY A 295 3.37 1.71 -6.39
C GLY A 295 4.06 2.58 -5.35
N ALA A 296 5.20 2.13 -4.82
CA ALA A 296 6.02 2.89 -3.88
C ALA A 296 6.58 4.18 -4.52
N MET A 297 7.13 4.08 -5.73
CA MET A 297 7.67 5.22 -6.47
C MET A 297 6.57 6.22 -6.83
N PHE A 298 5.41 5.74 -7.26
CA PHE A 298 4.21 6.52 -7.56
C PHE A 298 3.73 7.32 -6.33
N ALA A 299 3.60 6.66 -5.18
CA ALA A 299 3.17 7.31 -3.93
C ALA A 299 4.17 8.38 -3.47
N ALA A 300 5.47 8.07 -3.46
CA ALA A 300 6.51 9.04 -3.10
C ALA A 300 6.53 10.25 -4.02
N ALA A 301 6.39 10.05 -5.33
CA ALA A 301 6.34 11.12 -6.33
C ALA A 301 5.10 12.00 -6.15
N MET A 302 3.94 11.40 -5.87
CA MET A 302 2.72 12.14 -5.53
C MET A 302 2.92 12.99 -4.27
N CYS A 303 3.50 12.40 -3.21
CA CYS A 303 3.77 13.12 -1.97
C CYS A 303 4.76 14.28 -2.17
N ALA A 304 5.80 14.11 -2.99
CA ALA A 304 6.72 15.17 -3.33
C ALA A 304 6.01 16.32 -4.09
N ARG A 305 5.21 15.96 -5.09
CA ARG A 305 4.52 16.94 -5.92
C ARG A 305 3.38 17.64 -5.17
N SER A 306 2.66 16.96 -4.27
CA SER A 306 1.56 17.54 -3.49
C SER A 306 1.98 18.76 -2.66
N LEU A 307 3.25 18.85 -2.27
CA LEU A 307 3.81 19.99 -1.53
C LEU A 307 4.03 21.24 -2.41
N ALA A 308 3.97 21.12 -3.74
CA ALA A 308 4.24 22.18 -4.68
C ALA A 308 3.15 22.37 -5.77
N ALA A 309 2.23 21.41 -5.90
CA ALA A 309 1.19 21.41 -6.94
C ALA A 309 0.01 22.32 -6.60
N GLY A 310 -0.72 22.70 -7.65
CA GLY A 310 -1.99 23.43 -7.57
C GLY A 310 -3.23 22.54 -7.70
N SER A 311 -3.09 21.29 -8.14
CA SER A 311 -4.21 20.37 -8.35
C SER A 311 -3.84 18.90 -8.08
N ALA A 312 -4.85 18.09 -7.78
CA ALA A 312 -4.67 16.64 -7.61
C ALA A 312 -4.27 15.94 -8.92
N LEU A 313 -4.78 16.40 -10.06
CA LEU A 313 -4.40 15.84 -11.36
C LEU A 313 -2.89 16.00 -11.60
N GLU A 314 -2.34 17.19 -11.36
CA GLU A 314 -0.90 17.44 -11.47
C GLU A 314 -0.07 16.54 -10.57
N VAL A 315 -0.58 16.20 -9.39
CA VAL A 315 0.07 15.28 -8.45
C VAL A 315 0.09 13.85 -8.99
N VAL A 316 -1.05 13.37 -9.50
CA VAL A 316 -1.15 12.01 -10.06
C VAL A 316 -0.32 11.87 -11.33
N GLU A 317 -0.28 12.90 -12.18
CA GLU A 317 0.58 12.92 -13.37
C GLU A 317 2.07 12.85 -13.01
N ALA A 318 2.50 13.52 -11.93
CA ALA A 318 3.88 13.40 -11.44
C ALA A 318 4.20 11.97 -10.96
N GLY A 319 3.25 11.30 -10.32
CA GLY A 319 3.37 9.88 -9.98
C GLY A 319 3.50 8.97 -11.21
N LEU A 320 2.69 9.22 -12.24
CA LEU A 320 2.77 8.49 -13.51
C LEU A 320 4.07 8.71 -14.26
N ALA A 321 4.67 9.90 -14.13
CA ALA A 321 5.89 10.25 -14.83
C ALA A 321 7.13 9.46 -14.37
N VAL A 322 7.12 8.92 -13.15
CA VAL A 322 8.28 8.22 -12.58
C VAL A 322 8.25 6.70 -12.76
N ILE A 323 7.14 6.12 -13.23
CA ILE A 323 6.97 4.68 -13.40
C ILE A 323 6.95 4.27 -14.89
N PRO A 324 7.32 3.03 -15.25
CA PRO A 324 7.32 2.60 -16.65
C PRO A 324 5.95 2.81 -17.30
N PRO A 325 5.89 3.54 -18.44
CA PRO A 325 4.61 3.95 -19.03
C PRO A 325 3.79 2.79 -19.61
N ALA A 326 4.41 1.67 -19.93
CA ALA A 326 3.76 0.46 -20.42
C ALA A 326 3.37 -0.53 -19.29
N SER A 327 3.67 -0.24 -18.03
CA SER A 327 3.34 -1.12 -16.91
C SER A 327 1.83 -1.26 -16.69
N ARG A 328 1.41 -2.36 -16.06
CA ARG A 328 0.01 -2.58 -15.66
C ARG A 328 -0.48 -1.47 -14.73
N LEU A 329 0.35 -1.04 -13.78
CA LEU A 329 0.02 0.05 -12.87
C LEU A 329 -0.23 1.37 -13.61
N ALA A 330 0.67 1.76 -14.51
CA ALA A 330 0.52 3.01 -15.26
C ALA A 330 -0.74 3.03 -16.13
N ARG A 331 -1.09 1.89 -16.74
CA ARG A 331 -2.35 1.76 -17.50
C ARG A 331 -3.58 1.87 -16.60
N ALA A 332 -3.58 1.19 -15.45
CA ALA A 332 -4.67 1.22 -14.51
C ALA A 332 -4.91 2.63 -13.96
N VAL A 333 -3.86 3.34 -13.58
CA VAL A 333 -3.96 4.72 -13.07
C VAL A 333 -4.46 5.68 -14.14
N ARG A 334 -3.96 5.59 -15.40
CA ARG A 334 -4.46 6.46 -16.50
C ARG A 334 -5.95 6.26 -16.76
N GLN A 335 -6.41 5.00 -16.80
CA GLN A 335 -7.83 4.68 -16.96
C GLN A 335 -8.66 5.22 -15.79
N ALA A 336 -8.15 5.11 -14.55
CA ALA A 336 -8.80 5.64 -13.36
C ALA A 336 -8.92 7.18 -13.41
N VAL A 337 -7.88 7.88 -13.86
CA VAL A 337 -7.88 9.34 -14.06
C VAL A 337 -8.87 9.76 -15.14
N GLU A 338 -8.93 9.04 -16.27
CA GLU A 338 -9.89 9.30 -17.34
C GLU A 338 -11.34 9.14 -16.87
N ASP A 339 -11.64 8.05 -16.16
CA ASP A 339 -12.98 7.83 -15.59
C ASP A 339 -13.32 8.91 -14.55
N ALA A 340 -12.39 9.22 -13.62
CA ALA A 340 -12.60 10.23 -12.58
C ALA A 340 -12.81 11.65 -13.14
N SER A 341 -12.23 11.95 -14.30
CA SER A 341 -12.37 13.24 -14.97
C SER A 341 -13.62 13.36 -15.82
N SER A 342 -14.22 12.25 -16.27
CA SER A 342 -15.30 12.23 -17.25
C SER A 342 -16.64 11.81 -16.67
N LEU A 343 -16.69 10.97 -15.62
CA LEU A 343 -17.91 10.47 -15.03
C LEU A 343 -18.49 11.44 -13.98
N ALA A 344 -19.81 11.47 -13.88
CA ALA A 344 -20.52 12.43 -13.03
C ALA A 344 -20.47 12.04 -11.55
N SER A 345 -20.43 10.75 -11.23
CA SER A 345 -20.40 10.26 -9.85
C SER A 345 -19.19 9.39 -9.58
N PHE A 346 -18.67 9.46 -8.37
CA PHE A 346 -17.56 8.61 -7.95
C PHE A 346 -17.97 7.13 -7.85
N GLU A 347 -19.23 6.84 -7.61
CA GLU A 347 -19.75 5.46 -7.60
C GLU A 347 -19.61 4.80 -8.98
N GLU A 348 -19.91 5.54 -10.08
CA GLU A 348 -19.67 5.04 -11.43
C GLU A 348 -18.17 4.81 -11.72
N VAL A 349 -17.31 5.66 -11.20
CA VAL A 349 -15.84 5.46 -11.29
C VAL A 349 -15.45 4.17 -10.59
N VAL A 350 -15.92 3.95 -9.37
CA VAL A 350 -15.66 2.71 -8.61
C VAL A 350 -16.19 1.48 -9.33
N ASP A 351 -17.38 1.55 -9.95
CA ASP A 351 -17.92 0.45 -10.76
C ASP A 351 -16.98 0.07 -11.91
N ARG A 352 -16.40 1.06 -12.59
CA ARG A 352 -15.39 0.82 -13.65
C ARG A 352 -14.12 0.19 -13.09
N LEU A 353 -13.65 0.64 -11.93
CA LEU A 353 -12.48 0.06 -11.28
C LEU A 353 -12.72 -1.41 -10.93
N TYR A 354 -13.87 -1.77 -10.39
CA TYR A 354 -14.21 -3.17 -10.09
C TYR A 354 -14.35 -4.03 -11.34
N GLN A 355 -14.94 -3.51 -12.43
CA GLN A 355 -15.01 -4.22 -13.71
C GLN A 355 -13.62 -4.59 -14.26
N ARG A 356 -12.62 -3.71 -14.09
CA ARG A 356 -11.26 -3.92 -14.61
C ARG A 356 -10.36 -4.69 -13.64
N HIS A 357 -10.48 -4.44 -12.34
CA HIS A 357 -9.51 -4.87 -11.34
C HIS A 357 -10.08 -5.72 -10.21
N GLY A 358 -11.39 -6.05 -10.23
CA GLY A 358 -12.03 -6.85 -9.19
C GLY A 358 -11.53 -8.31 -9.11
N HIS A 359 -10.77 -8.77 -10.11
CA HIS A 359 -10.10 -10.08 -10.09
C HIS A 359 -8.82 -10.08 -9.25
N LEU A 360 -8.22 -8.91 -8.99
CA LEU A 360 -7.01 -8.78 -8.18
C LEU A 360 -7.36 -8.96 -6.68
N HIS A 361 -6.37 -9.39 -5.92
CA HIS A 361 -6.52 -9.46 -4.46
C HIS A 361 -6.79 -8.06 -3.88
N TRP A 362 -7.57 -7.98 -2.80
CA TRP A 362 -7.98 -6.70 -2.21
C TRP A 362 -6.80 -5.82 -1.76
N VAL A 363 -5.64 -6.37 -1.43
CA VAL A 363 -4.39 -5.65 -1.10
C VAL A 363 -3.41 -5.54 -2.27
N HIS A 364 -3.81 -5.80 -3.50
CA HIS A 364 -2.90 -5.65 -4.65
C HIS A 364 -2.60 -4.17 -4.90
N THR A 365 -1.37 -3.85 -5.31
CA THR A 365 -0.94 -2.46 -5.56
C THR A 365 -1.76 -1.79 -6.66
N ILE A 366 -2.08 -2.49 -7.74
CA ILE A 366 -2.69 -1.91 -8.95
C ILE A 366 -4.10 -1.35 -8.66
N ASN A 367 -4.99 -2.14 -8.06
CA ASN A 367 -6.36 -1.69 -7.77
C ASN A 367 -6.37 -0.56 -6.74
N ASN A 368 -5.55 -0.65 -5.69
CA ASN A 368 -5.50 0.37 -4.64
C ASN A 368 -4.88 1.69 -5.13
N ALA A 369 -3.80 1.65 -5.91
CA ALA A 369 -3.25 2.86 -6.54
C ALA A 369 -4.24 3.51 -7.52
N ALA A 370 -5.01 2.71 -8.27
CA ALA A 370 -6.06 3.23 -9.15
C ALA A 370 -7.19 3.91 -8.36
N VAL A 371 -7.61 3.33 -7.21
CA VAL A 371 -8.57 3.96 -6.30
C VAL A 371 -8.06 5.29 -5.77
N VAL A 372 -6.82 5.32 -5.25
CA VAL A 372 -6.21 6.54 -4.71
C VAL A 372 -6.16 7.63 -5.78
N ALA A 373 -5.69 7.31 -6.99
CA ALA A 373 -5.63 8.28 -8.08
C ALA A 373 -7.02 8.80 -8.47
N ALA A 374 -8.00 7.90 -8.62
CA ALA A 374 -9.38 8.27 -8.95
C ALA A 374 -10.01 9.15 -7.86
N ALA A 375 -9.87 8.76 -6.58
CA ALA A 375 -10.41 9.50 -5.45
C ALA A 375 -9.84 10.92 -5.37
N LEU A 376 -8.52 11.08 -5.56
CA LEU A 376 -7.86 12.39 -5.57
C LEU A 376 -8.32 13.28 -6.73
N VAL A 377 -8.39 12.72 -7.95
CA VAL A 377 -8.78 13.51 -9.15
C VAL A 377 -10.24 13.91 -9.13
N HIS A 378 -11.12 13.04 -8.64
CA HIS A 378 -12.56 13.32 -8.54
C HIS A 378 -12.91 14.25 -7.37
N ALA A 379 -12.07 14.28 -6.33
CA ALA A 379 -12.31 15.05 -5.11
C ALA A 379 -12.23 16.57 -5.34
N ARG A 380 -12.96 17.31 -4.50
CA ARG A 380 -12.95 18.78 -4.45
C ARG A 380 -12.24 19.33 -3.22
N ASP A 381 -12.04 18.50 -2.22
CA ASP A 381 -11.46 18.83 -0.93
C ASP A 381 -10.90 17.57 -0.22
N PHE A 382 -10.27 17.81 0.92
CA PHE A 382 -9.71 16.74 1.76
C PHE A 382 -10.73 15.65 2.12
N THR A 383 -11.92 16.07 2.57
CA THR A 383 -12.96 15.12 3.04
C THR A 383 -13.42 14.21 1.92
N THR A 384 -13.69 14.76 0.74
CA THR A 384 -14.15 13.96 -0.40
C THR A 384 -13.07 13.03 -0.95
N ALA A 385 -11.78 13.38 -0.81
CA ALA A 385 -10.68 12.52 -1.21
C ALA A 385 -10.57 11.28 -0.32
N ILE A 386 -10.48 11.45 1.01
CA ILE A 386 -10.36 10.29 1.92
C ILE A 386 -11.64 9.46 1.96
N ALA A 387 -12.80 10.11 1.93
CA ALA A 387 -14.10 9.45 1.91
C ALA A 387 -14.27 8.60 0.65
N GLY A 388 -13.89 9.10 -0.52
CA GLY A 388 -13.92 8.37 -1.78
C GLY A 388 -13.00 7.14 -1.75
N ALA A 389 -11.77 7.32 -1.30
CA ALA A 389 -10.79 6.22 -1.20
C ALA A 389 -11.29 5.09 -0.29
N VAL A 390 -11.86 5.44 0.88
CA VAL A 390 -12.40 4.46 1.83
C VAL A 390 -13.70 3.82 1.33
N ALA A 391 -14.63 4.61 0.78
CA ALA A 391 -15.92 4.10 0.28
C ALA A 391 -15.76 3.13 -0.90
N ALA A 392 -14.65 3.20 -1.62
CA ALA A 392 -14.35 2.29 -2.71
C ALA A 392 -14.13 0.84 -2.26
N GLY A 393 -13.86 0.59 -0.98
CA GLY A 393 -13.54 -0.75 -0.48
C GLY A 393 -12.09 -1.15 -0.74
N TRP A 394 -11.83 -2.46 -0.85
CA TRP A 394 -10.49 -3.05 -0.92
C TRP A 394 -9.68 -2.75 0.34
N ASP A 395 -8.46 -2.20 0.21
CA ASP A 395 -7.58 -1.87 1.33
C ASP A 395 -7.83 -0.44 1.81
N THR A 396 -8.86 -0.29 2.63
CA THR A 396 -9.48 1.00 2.93
C THR A 396 -8.62 1.92 3.79
N ASP A 397 -7.88 1.38 4.75
CA ASP A 397 -6.95 2.15 5.59
C ASP A 397 -5.73 2.63 4.79
N SER A 398 -5.14 1.75 3.99
CA SER A 398 -4.01 2.07 3.13
C SER A 398 -4.37 3.08 2.03
N ALA A 399 -5.50 2.87 1.34
CA ALA A 399 -5.99 3.80 0.33
C ALA A 399 -6.38 5.16 0.96
N GLY A 400 -7.05 5.13 2.11
CA GLY A 400 -7.40 6.32 2.88
C GLY A 400 -6.16 7.08 3.35
N ALA A 401 -5.15 6.37 3.90
CA ALA A 401 -3.88 6.96 4.34
C ALA A 401 -3.14 7.65 3.19
N THR A 402 -2.99 6.98 2.05
CA THR A 402 -2.27 7.52 0.90
C THR A 402 -3.02 8.72 0.28
N ALA A 403 -4.34 8.63 0.10
CA ALA A 403 -5.15 9.75 -0.34
C ALA A 403 -5.08 10.92 0.65
N GLY A 404 -5.13 10.63 1.95
CA GLY A 404 -5.00 11.61 3.03
C GLY A 404 -3.66 12.32 3.05
N SER A 405 -2.55 11.62 2.81
CA SER A 405 -1.22 12.20 2.67
C SER A 405 -1.15 13.30 1.62
N VAL A 406 -1.67 13.01 0.44
CA VAL A 406 -1.70 13.94 -0.69
C VAL A 406 -2.71 15.07 -0.46
N ALA A 407 -3.94 14.71 -0.07
CA ALA A 407 -5.01 15.68 0.16
C ALA A 407 -4.70 16.65 1.31
N GLY A 408 -4.08 16.16 2.38
CA GLY A 408 -3.63 16.99 3.50
C GLY A 408 -2.60 18.04 3.06
N ALA A 409 -1.63 17.64 2.25
CA ALA A 409 -0.64 18.55 1.69
C ALA A 409 -1.26 19.59 0.73
N LEU A 410 -2.24 19.19 -0.09
CA LEU A 410 -2.89 20.07 -1.07
C LEU A 410 -3.87 21.04 -0.44
N TRP A 411 -4.75 20.57 0.43
CA TRP A 411 -5.94 21.30 0.87
C TRP A 411 -5.98 21.57 2.37
N GLY A 412 -4.99 21.03 3.13
CA GLY A 412 -5.04 21.06 4.60
C GLY A 412 -6.03 20.05 5.16
N VAL A 413 -6.00 19.84 6.48
CA VAL A 413 -6.88 18.90 7.18
C VAL A 413 -7.93 19.67 7.99
N PRO A 414 -9.23 19.53 7.68
CA PRO A 414 -10.30 20.15 8.45
C PRO A 414 -10.33 19.67 9.91
N GLU A 415 -10.80 20.54 10.82
CA GLU A 415 -10.81 20.28 12.26
C GLU A 415 -11.49 18.97 12.66
N GLN A 416 -12.59 18.63 11.99
CA GLN A 416 -13.34 17.39 12.25
C GLN A 416 -12.56 16.10 12.03
N TRP A 417 -11.46 16.16 11.27
CA TRP A 417 -10.58 15.02 10.98
C TRP A 417 -9.29 15.04 11.83
N ARG A 418 -9.12 16.04 12.68
CA ARG A 418 -7.98 16.11 13.58
C ARG A 418 -8.22 15.29 14.83
N MET A 419 -7.22 14.55 15.21
CA MET A 419 -7.19 13.73 16.43
C MET A 419 -6.25 14.36 17.45
N ARG A 420 -6.33 13.92 18.69
CA ARG A 420 -5.32 14.26 19.70
C ARG A 420 -3.94 13.85 19.17
N ASP A 421 -2.99 14.80 19.19
CA ASP A 421 -1.66 14.67 18.56
C ASP A 421 -0.73 13.75 19.39
N SER A 422 -1.03 12.46 19.36
CA SER A 422 -0.26 11.41 20.02
C SER A 422 -0.45 10.10 19.26
N LEU A 423 0.62 9.62 18.63
CA LEU A 423 0.64 8.40 17.83
C LEU A 423 1.10 7.21 18.68
N ALA A 424 0.29 6.16 18.74
CA ALA A 424 0.69 4.88 19.32
C ALA A 424 1.58 4.12 18.33
N SER A 425 2.69 3.58 18.81
CA SER A 425 3.62 2.81 17.97
C SER A 425 4.37 1.77 18.80
N SER A 426 4.61 0.60 18.20
CA SER A 426 5.49 -0.43 18.77
C SER A 426 6.97 -0.24 18.41
N LEU A 427 7.29 0.79 17.60
CA LEU A 427 8.67 1.11 17.25
C LEU A 427 9.36 1.85 18.38
N THR A 428 10.62 1.50 18.64
CA THR A 428 11.41 2.08 19.73
C THR A 428 11.52 3.60 19.60
N GLY A 429 11.06 4.31 20.65
CA GLY A 429 11.18 5.77 20.74
C GLY A 429 10.09 6.54 19.97
N PHE A 430 9.06 5.87 19.42
CA PHE A 430 7.97 6.52 18.71
C PHE A 430 6.61 6.45 19.43
N ASP A 431 6.46 5.62 20.45
CA ASP A 431 5.19 5.55 21.17
C ASP A 431 4.84 6.88 21.87
N GLY A 432 3.67 7.39 21.56
CA GLY A 432 3.19 8.69 22.08
C GLY A 432 3.75 9.92 21.36
N ILE A 433 4.55 9.76 20.30
CA ILE A 433 5.10 10.89 19.52
C ILE A 433 3.98 11.72 18.88
N SER A 434 4.18 13.03 18.78
CA SER A 434 3.26 13.93 18.10
C SER A 434 3.55 14.02 16.59
N LEU A 435 2.49 14.16 15.79
CA LEU A 435 2.66 14.47 14.35
C LEU A 435 3.33 15.83 14.14
N THR A 436 3.15 16.74 15.08
CA THR A 436 3.84 18.05 15.10
C THR A 436 5.35 17.87 15.15
N GLU A 437 5.84 16.95 15.98
CA GLU A 437 7.27 16.63 16.07
C GLU A 437 7.77 15.91 14.80
N LEU A 438 7.01 14.91 14.32
CA LEU A 438 7.32 14.20 13.07
C LEU A 438 7.37 15.15 11.87
N GLY A 439 6.42 16.07 11.77
CA GLY A 439 6.39 17.13 10.74
C GLY A 439 7.63 18.02 10.81
N GLY A 440 8.07 18.37 12.04
CA GLY A 440 9.31 19.11 12.24
C GLY A 440 10.55 18.36 11.75
N TRP A 441 10.72 17.11 12.14
CA TRP A 441 11.86 16.29 11.71
C TRP A 441 11.87 16.09 10.18
N THR A 442 10.70 15.87 9.59
CA THR A 442 10.54 15.70 8.14
C THR A 442 10.92 16.97 7.39
N HIS A 443 10.45 18.13 7.87
CA HIS A 443 10.78 19.44 7.31
C HIS A 443 12.30 19.70 7.35
N ASP A 444 12.95 19.48 8.50
CA ASP A 444 14.38 19.71 8.68
C ASP A 444 15.24 18.81 7.75
N LEU A 445 14.78 17.59 7.45
CA LEU A 445 15.42 16.71 6.46
C LEU A 445 15.20 17.22 5.02
N GLY A 446 14.06 17.82 4.74
CA GLY A 446 13.77 18.44 3.43
C GLY A 446 14.64 19.66 3.13
N LEU A 447 15.16 20.35 4.16
CA LEU A 447 16.05 21.50 4.01
C LEU A 447 17.50 21.10 3.71
N ARG A 448 17.91 19.89 4.03
CA ARG A 448 19.25 19.33 3.77
C ARG A 448 19.33 18.78 2.35
#